data_3ac8618844be49aa9fbce91c3d331a9f
#
_entry.id   3ac8618844be49aa9fbce91c3d331a9f
#
_cell.length_a   1.000
_cell.length_b   1.000
_cell.length_c   1.000
_cell.angle_alpha   90.00
_cell.angle_beta   90.00
_cell.angle_gamma   90.00
#
_symmetry.space_group_name_H-M   'P 1'
#
loop_
_entity.id
_entity.type
_entity.pdbx_description
1 polymer ?
#
loop_
_entity_poly.entity_id
_entity_poly.type
_entity_poly.pdbx_seq_one_letter_code
_entity_poly.pdbx_strand_id
1 'polypeptide(L)'
;MAAGRQFIRRLFLTSLSSLAFAGFPGLVRADKPYFVTYDAEMEEPGNLEIAFNPVLGLPQKGQRFWAAWTEFEYGAKGWWTTEFYLDGQSTQGESTIFTGFRWENRFRPLAGRHWINPVFYLEFEDINGADKTLLEVVNHDSVEDLAVPNDQARAKKQREVEAKLILSSDYKGWNLSENFISEKNLTNAPWEFGYAVGVSRYLALAASPRACSFCRENFRSGVEFYGGLSTWYQFGFSGTSQYMGPFLVWNLPNGTTLKIEPTFGLNQNSARTLIRFGFSYEIPRFDRLIRKWFR
;
A
#
# COMPACT_ATOMS: atom_id res chain seq x y z
N MET A 1 10.38 40.82 -2.40
CA MET A 1 10.38 39.37 -2.06
C MET A 1 8.98 38.75 -2.07
N ALA A 2 7.97 39.27 -2.72
CA ALA A 2 6.60 38.75 -2.75
C ALA A 2 6.21 38.05 -4.08
N ALA A 3 6.96 38.19 -5.13
CA ALA A 3 6.60 37.67 -6.47
C ALA A 3 6.94 36.18 -6.67
N GLY A 4 7.90 35.62 -5.93
CA GLY A 4 8.31 34.23 -6.09
C GLY A 4 7.35 33.19 -5.49
N ARG A 5 6.55 33.58 -4.49
CA ARG A 5 5.62 32.65 -3.83
C ARG A 5 4.33 32.37 -4.61
N GLN A 6 3.95 33.26 -5.51
CA GLN A 6 2.74 33.07 -6.35
C GLN A 6 3.01 32.15 -7.55
N PHE A 7 4.25 32.10 -8.05
CA PHE A 7 4.59 31.29 -9.23
C PHE A 7 4.62 29.78 -8.89
N ILE A 8 5.15 29.42 -7.74
CA ILE A 8 5.21 28.00 -7.29
C ILE A 8 3.81 27.48 -6.95
N ARG A 9 2.93 28.33 -6.39
CA ARG A 9 1.54 27.95 -6.08
C ARG A 9 0.69 27.69 -7.33
N ARG A 10 1.00 28.33 -8.45
CA ARG A 10 0.30 28.12 -9.73
C ARG A 10 0.84 26.91 -10.50
N LEU A 11 2.11 26.54 -10.34
CA LEU A 11 2.66 25.33 -10.97
C LEU A 11 2.10 24.04 -10.38
N PHE A 12 1.80 24.01 -9.06
CA PHE A 12 1.20 22.83 -8.41
C PHE A 12 -0.30 22.65 -8.70
N LEU A 13 -1.01 23.70 -9.07
CA LEU A 13 -2.45 23.66 -9.37
C LEU A 13 -2.76 23.39 -10.85
N THR A 14 -1.81 23.59 -11.75
CA THR A 14 -2.02 23.39 -13.20
C THR A 14 -1.54 22.04 -13.72
N SER A 15 -0.77 21.26 -12.95
CA SER A 15 -0.33 19.93 -13.34
C SER A 15 -1.35 18.81 -13.04
N LEU A 16 -2.41 19.09 -12.27
CA LEU A 16 -3.43 18.10 -11.91
C LEU A 16 -4.66 18.08 -12.85
N SER A 17 -4.74 18.95 -13.85
CA SER A 17 -5.99 19.16 -14.61
C SER A 17 -5.97 18.72 -16.07
N SER A 18 -5.01 17.92 -16.55
CA SER A 18 -4.91 17.58 -17.98
C SER A 18 -4.78 16.08 -18.29
N LEU A 19 -5.17 15.17 -17.41
CA LEU A 19 -5.38 13.78 -17.83
C LEU A 19 -6.83 13.64 -18.35
N ALA A 20 -7.04 13.96 -19.61
CA ALA A 20 -8.25 13.61 -20.35
C ALA A 20 -8.21 12.12 -20.64
N PHE A 21 -8.95 11.33 -19.86
CA PHE A 21 -9.06 9.88 -20.01
C PHE A 21 -9.93 9.52 -21.21
N ALA A 22 -9.32 8.94 -22.25
CA ALA A 22 -10.05 8.27 -23.31
C ALA A 22 -10.57 6.92 -22.74
N GLY A 23 -11.88 6.76 -22.66
CA GLY A 23 -12.52 5.53 -22.16
C GLY A 23 -12.20 4.32 -23.03
N PHE A 24 -11.60 3.29 -22.42
CA PHE A 24 -11.42 1.96 -22.99
C PHE A 24 -12.51 1.01 -22.45
N PRO A 25 -12.98 0.05 -23.26
CA PRO A 25 -14.01 -0.89 -22.82
C PRO A 25 -13.46 -1.86 -21.76
N GLY A 26 -14.26 -2.05 -20.74
CA GLY A 26 -14.21 -3.00 -19.63
C GLY A 26 -13.01 -3.95 -19.56
N LEU A 27 -11.94 -3.52 -18.92
CA LEU A 27 -10.83 -4.40 -18.52
C LEU A 27 -11.20 -5.10 -17.20
N VAL A 28 -10.94 -6.38 -17.13
CA VAL A 28 -10.85 -7.09 -15.85
C VAL A 28 -9.63 -6.52 -15.15
N ARG A 29 -9.80 -5.97 -13.95
CA ARG A 29 -8.71 -5.35 -13.18
C ARG A 29 -8.22 -6.31 -12.12
N ALA A 30 -6.92 -6.35 -11.92
CA ALA A 30 -6.35 -6.78 -10.65
C ALA A 30 -6.77 -5.73 -9.60
N ASP A 31 -7.64 -6.12 -8.68
CA ASP A 31 -8.19 -5.20 -7.68
C ASP A 31 -7.55 -5.50 -6.32
N LYS A 32 -6.56 -4.69 -5.94
CA LYS A 32 -5.98 -4.71 -4.59
C LYS A 32 -6.91 -3.93 -3.64
N PRO A 33 -7.80 -4.59 -2.89
CA PRO A 33 -8.76 -3.88 -2.07
C PRO A 33 -8.15 -3.28 -0.81
N TYR A 34 -7.09 -3.89 -0.32
CA TYR A 34 -6.48 -3.61 0.97
C TYR A 34 -5.39 -2.55 0.86
N PHE A 35 -4.94 -2.04 2.01
CA PHE A 35 -3.78 -1.14 2.11
C PHE A 35 -2.53 -1.85 2.63
N VAL A 36 -2.68 -2.78 3.57
CA VAL A 36 -1.59 -3.50 4.22
C VAL A 36 -1.65 -4.99 3.93
N THR A 37 -2.85 -5.56 3.89
CA THR A 37 -3.06 -6.95 3.52
C THR A 37 -2.89 -7.14 2.02
N TYR A 38 -2.26 -8.20 1.59
CA TYR A 38 -2.21 -8.63 0.20
C TYR A 38 -3.16 -9.80 -0.03
N ASP A 39 -3.79 -9.83 -1.19
CA ASP A 39 -4.53 -11.00 -1.67
C ASP A 39 -3.78 -11.74 -2.78
N ALA A 40 -4.42 -12.72 -3.43
CA ALA A 40 -3.78 -13.50 -4.50
C ALA A 40 -3.90 -12.86 -5.89
N GLU A 41 -4.46 -11.67 -6.01
CA GLU A 41 -4.55 -10.99 -7.30
C GLU A 41 -3.15 -10.49 -7.70
N MET A 42 -2.83 -10.68 -8.98
CA MET A 42 -1.57 -10.32 -9.61
C MET A 42 -1.85 -9.32 -10.72
N GLU A 43 -0.96 -8.37 -10.93
CA GLU A 43 -1.10 -7.45 -12.06
C GLU A 43 -1.07 -8.21 -13.39
N GLU A 44 -1.90 -7.82 -14.34
CA GLU A 44 -1.99 -8.46 -15.65
C GLU A 44 -0.68 -8.32 -16.45
N PRO A 45 -0.24 -9.39 -17.13
CA PRO A 45 1.02 -9.36 -17.89
C PRO A 45 1.07 -8.22 -18.90
N GLY A 46 2.08 -7.37 -18.75
CA GLY A 46 2.33 -6.22 -19.62
C GLY A 46 1.61 -4.94 -19.23
N ASN A 47 0.78 -4.95 -18.18
CA ASN A 47 0.18 -3.74 -17.61
C ASN A 47 1.12 -3.08 -16.60
N LEU A 48 0.91 -1.79 -16.38
CA LEU A 48 1.55 -1.02 -15.32
C LEU A 48 0.46 -0.29 -14.54
N GLU A 49 0.36 -0.53 -13.25
CA GLU A 49 -0.38 0.33 -12.34
C GLU A 49 0.55 1.38 -11.73
N ILE A 50 0.07 2.61 -11.63
CA ILE A 50 0.72 3.68 -10.89
C ILE A 50 -0.22 4.09 -9.77
N ALA A 51 0.24 4.00 -8.53
CA ALA A 51 -0.53 4.39 -7.36
C ALA A 51 0.17 5.47 -6.54
N PHE A 52 -0.63 6.31 -5.89
CA PHE A 52 -0.20 7.28 -4.89
C PHE A 52 -1.05 7.10 -3.64
N ASN A 53 -0.41 6.83 -2.52
CA ASN A 53 -1.04 6.39 -1.29
C ASN A 53 -0.65 7.30 -0.11
N PRO A 54 -1.31 8.43 0.12
CA PRO A 54 -1.05 9.29 1.27
C PRO A 54 -1.71 8.75 2.55
N VAL A 55 -1.00 8.95 3.66
CA VAL A 55 -1.42 8.60 5.01
C VAL A 55 -1.37 9.84 5.90
N LEU A 56 -2.46 10.18 6.56
CA LEU A 56 -2.48 11.15 7.66
C LEU A 56 -2.37 10.40 8.98
N GLY A 57 -1.28 10.63 9.70
CA GLY A 57 -1.03 10.02 11.00
C GLY A 57 -1.34 10.96 12.16
N LEU A 58 -2.10 10.43 13.14
CA LEU A 58 -2.41 11.06 14.42
C LEU A 58 -1.80 10.20 15.53
N PRO A 59 -0.51 10.32 15.83
CA PRO A 59 0.16 9.50 16.82
C PRO A 59 -0.35 9.79 18.24
N GLN A 60 -0.12 8.89 19.18
CA GLN A 60 -0.39 9.11 20.60
C GLN A 60 0.63 10.06 21.22
N LYS A 61 1.88 9.99 20.76
CA LYS A 61 3.00 10.89 21.12
C LYS A 61 3.60 11.46 19.83
N GLY A 62 4.23 12.63 19.94
CA GLY A 62 4.84 13.31 18.80
C GLY A 62 3.86 14.16 18.01
N GLN A 63 4.29 14.57 16.82
CA GLN A 63 3.55 15.49 15.96
C GLN A 63 2.75 14.73 14.91
N ARG A 64 1.67 15.35 14.44
CA ARG A 64 0.92 14.85 13.26
C ARG A 64 1.84 14.79 12.05
N PHE A 65 1.61 13.80 11.20
CA PHE A 65 2.40 13.65 10.00
C PHE A 65 1.53 13.28 8.79
N TRP A 66 2.08 13.58 7.61
CA TRP A 66 1.65 13.05 6.35
C TRP A 66 2.77 12.16 5.81
N ALA A 67 2.50 10.91 5.58
CA ALA A 67 3.39 10.04 4.84
C ALA A 67 2.75 9.69 3.51
N ALA A 68 3.54 9.30 2.53
CA ALA A 68 3.02 8.84 1.26
C ALA A 68 4.05 7.97 0.56
N TRP A 69 3.55 7.00 -0.22
CA TRP A 69 4.37 6.30 -1.20
C TRP A 69 3.75 6.40 -2.59
N THR A 70 4.64 6.42 -3.57
CA THR A 70 4.28 6.26 -4.99
C THR A 70 4.73 4.89 -5.41
N GLU A 71 3.83 4.12 -5.98
CA GLU A 71 4.00 2.72 -6.36
C GLU A 71 3.92 2.59 -7.87
N PHE A 72 4.78 1.75 -8.42
CA PHE A 72 4.82 1.35 -9.82
C PHE A 72 4.77 -0.16 -9.88
N GLU A 73 3.59 -0.71 -10.11
CA GLU A 73 3.37 -2.16 -10.19
C GLU A 73 3.33 -2.63 -11.63
N TYR A 74 4.18 -3.58 -11.99
CA TYR A 74 4.26 -4.13 -13.34
C TYR A 74 4.01 -5.64 -13.37
N GLY A 75 3.03 -6.05 -14.16
CA GLY A 75 2.77 -7.45 -14.46
C GLY A 75 3.81 -8.05 -15.40
N ALA A 76 4.85 -8.66 -14.85
CA ALA A 76 5.92 -9.27 -15.65
C ALA A 76 5.47 -10.58 -16.31
N LYS A 77 4.72 -11.41 -15.59
CA LYS A 77 4.10 -12.67 -16.04
C LYS A 77 2.81 -12.92 -15.25
N GLY A 78 1.94 -13.79 -15.70
CA GLY A 78 0.74 -14.14 -14.97
C GLY A 78 0.96 -14.78 -13.59
N TRP A 79 2.19 -15.11 -13.25
CA TRP A 79 2.62 -15.68 -11.98
C TRP A 79 3.68 -14.82 -11.27
N TRP A 80 4.09 -13.68 -11.84
CA TRP A 80 5.10 -12.78 -11.30
C TRP A 80 4.73 -11.32 -11.55
N THR A 81 4.59 -10.57 -10.46
CA THR A 81 4.44 -9.11 -10.43
C THR A 81 5.65 -8.53 -9.71
N THR A 82 6.15 -7.40 -10.19
CA THR A 82 7.22 -6.64 -9.56
C THR A 82 6.76 -5.21 -9.32
N GLU A 83 7.14 -4.64 -8.16
CA GLU A 83 6.71 -3.33 -7.74
C GLU A 83 7.89 -2.52 -7.24
N PHE A 84 7.85 -1.22 -7.47
CA PHE A 84 8.84 -0.28 -6.99
C PHE A 84 8.16 0.89 -6.30
N TYR A 85 8.62 1.21 -5.10
CA TYR A 85 8.05 2.25 -4.25
C TYR A 85 9.03 3.38 -4.00
N LEU A 86 8.50 4.60 -3.89
CA LEU A 86 9.20 5.80 -3.47
C LEU A 86 8.47 6.39 -2.27
N ASP A 87 9.13 6.42 -1.11
CA ASP A 87 8.53 6.78 0.16
C ASP A 87 8.97 8.16 0.62
N GLY A 88 8.08 8.87 1.28
CA GLY A 88 8.36 10.16 1.85
C GLY A 88 7.37 10.56 2.92
N GLN A 89 7.75 11.50 3.76
CA GLN A 89 6.89 12.00 4.82
C GLN A 89 7.12 13.49 5.14
N SER A 90 6.15 14.10 5.80
CA SER A 90 6.17 15.46 6.32
C SER A 90 5.58 15.47 7.71
N THR A 91 6.36 15.83 8.73
CA THR A 91 5.90 15.95 10.10
C THR A 91 5.58 17.41 10.41
N GLN A 92 4.50 17.68 11.13
CA GLN A 92 4.07 19.03 11.48
C GLN A 92 5.14 19.75 12.32
N GLY A 93 5.55 20.92 11.85
CA GLY A 93 6.60 21.71 12.52
C GLY A 93 8.02 21.25 12.22
N GLU A 94 8.20 20.24 11.39
CA GLU A 94 9.48 19.69 10.97
C GLU A 94 9.64 19.74 9.44
N SER A 95 10.65 19.04 8.90
CA SER A 95 10.93 18.98 7.48
C SER A 95 10.04 17.97 6.72
N THR A 96 9.85 18.21 5.43
CA THR A 96 9.40 17.18 4.47
C THR A 96 10.62 16.49 3.92
N ILE A 97 10.66 15.17 3.94
CA ILE A 97 11.81 14.36 3.55
C ILE A 97 11.40 13.17 2.69
N PHE A 98 12.28 12.79 1.79
CA PHE A 98 12.27 11.51 1.12
C PHE A 98 12.86 10.46 2.10
N THR A 99 12.14 9.38 2.34
CA THR A 99 12.53 8.38 3.33
C THR A 99 13.27 7.21 2.72
N GLY A 100 12.95 6.82 1.49
CA GLY A 100 13.66 5.76 0.80
C GLY A 100 12.87 5.13 -0.33
N PHE A 101 13.29 3.93 -0.69
CA PHE A 101 12.63 3.15 -1.73
C PHE A 101 12.52 1.68 -1.30
N ARG A 102 11.56 0.99 -1.90
CA ARG A 102 11.34 -0.45 -1.73
C ARG A 102 11.19 -1.12 -3.09
N TRP A 103 11.61 -2.38 -3.18
CA TRP A 103 11.49 -3.19 -4.37
C TRP A 103 10.89 -4.54 -4.02
N GLU A 104 9.68 -4.75 -4.43
CA GLU A 104 8.84 -5.90 -4.14
C GLU A 104 8.73 -6.84 -5.34
N ASN A 105 8.63 -8.13 -5.05
CA ASN A 105 8.32 -9.17 -6.04
C ASN A 105 7.33 -10.17 -5.46
N ARG A 106 6.24 -10.44 -6.18
CA ARG A 106 5.25 -11.44 -5.83
C ARG A 106 5.23 -12.59 -6.82
N PHE A 107 5.12 -13.79 -6.30
CA PHE A 107 5.14 -15.02 -7.09
C PHE A 107 3.95 -15.90 -6.72
N ARG A 108 3.05 -16.13 -7.68
CA ARG A 108 1.89 -17.02 -7.54
C ARG A 108 2.17 -18.37 -8.16
N PRO A 109 2.45 -19.44 -7.37
CA PRO A 109 2.87 -20.74 -7.87
C PRO A 109 1.74 -21.52 -8.54
N LEU A 110 0.48 -21.25 -8.20
CA LEU A 110 -0.68 -21.98 -8.70
C LEU A 110 -1.39 -21.18 -9.79
N ALA A 111 -1.62 -21.83 -10.94
CA ALA A 111 -2.44 -21.25 -12.00
C ALA A 111 -3.93 -21.45 -11.70
N GLY A 112 -4.75 -20.43 -12.05
CA GLY A 112 -6.20 -20.46 -11.81
C GLY A 112 -6.59 -20.12 -10.38
N ARG A 113 -7.87 -20.37 -10.03
CA ARG A 113 -8.42 -20.14 -8.70
C ARG A 113 -8.58 -21.45 -7.95
N HIS A 114 -8.07 -21.47 -6.73
CA HIS A 114 -8.17 -22.58 -5.79
C HIS A 114 -8.91 -22.14 -4.54
N TRP A 115 -9.26 -23.09 -3.65
CA TRP A 115 -9.84 -22.75 -2.35
C TRP A 115 -8.93 -21.86 -1.52
N ILE A 116 -7.62 -22.15 -1.54
CA ILE A 116 -6.56 -21.29 -0.98
C ILE A 116 -5.58 -21.01 -2.13
N ASN A 117 -5.29 -19.75 -2.34
CA ASN A 117 -4.37 -19.28 -3.37
C ASN A 117 -3.13 -18.70 -2.68
N PRO A 118 -2.02 -19.46 -2.60
CA PRO A 118 -0.79 -18.98 -2.00
C PRO A 118 -0.06 -18.03 -2.95
N VAL A 119 0.53 -16.97 -2.38
CA VAL A 119 1.49 -16.10 -3.06
C VAL A 119 2.71 -15.93 -2.15
N PHE A 120 3.88 -16.03 -2.73
CA PHE A 120 5.15 -15.71 -2.07
C PHE A 120 5.53 -14.28 -2.41
N TYR A 121 5.89 -13.51 -1.41
CA TYR A 121 6.30 -12.14 -1.50
C TYR A 121 7.73 -12.00 -0.99
N LEU A 122 8.52 -11.19 -1.66
CA LEU A 122 9.87 -10.83 -1.27
C LEU A 122 10.10 -9.36 -1.58
N GLU A 123 10.52 -8.58 -0.59
CA GLU A 123 10.84 -7.17 -0.72
C GLU A 123 12.25 -6.87 -0.19
N PHE A 124 12.90 -5.93 -0.84
CA PHE A 124 14.10 -5.26 -0.36
C PHE A 124 13.79 -3.80 -0.12
N GLU A 125 14.21 -3.30 1.04
CA GLU A 125 14.01 -1.93 1.47
C GLU A 125 15.33 -1.23 1.75
N ASP A 126 15.47 0.02 1.30
CA ASP A 126 16.52 0.96 1.71
C ASP A 126 15.82 2.26 2.13
N ILE A 127 15.35 2.27 3.35
CA ILE A 127 14.63 3.39 3.96
C ILE A 127 15.44 3.98 5.11
N ASN A 128 14.99 5.08 5.67
CA ASN A 128 15.55 5.62 6.90
C ASN A 128 14.50 5.65 8.01
N GLY A 129 14.95 5.68 9.25
CA GLY A 129 14.07 5.60 10.43
C GLY A 129 13.08 6.75 10.61
N ALA A 130 13.01 7.69 9.68
CA ALA A 130 11.97 8.71 9.65
C ALA A 130 10.77 8.30 8.78
N ASP A 131 10.77 7.10 8.20
CA ASP A 131 9.62 6.60 7.47
C ASP A 131 8.40 6.47 8.40
N LYS A 132 7.23 6.86 7.89
CA LYS A 132 5.96 6.83 8.62
C LYS A 132 4.81 6.35 7.73
N THR A 133 5.12 5.57 6.71
CA THR A 133 4.10 4.96 5.84
C THR A 133 3.31 3.88 6.58
N LEU A 134 3.94 3.23 7.55
CA LEU A 134 3.37 2.18 8.40
C LEU A 134 2.76 1.03 7.59
N LEU A 135 3.45 0.62 6.55
CA LEU A 135 3.09 -0.55 5.76
C LEU A 135 3.63 -1.83 6.41
N GLU A 136 4.88 -1.78 6.83
CA GLU A 136 5.56 -2.85 7.54
C GLU A 136 5.46 -2.59 9.04
N VAL A 137 4.47 -3.18 9.69
CA VAL A 137 4.23 -2.98 11.12
C VAL A 137 4.66 -4.23 11.88
N VAL A 138 5.92 -4.61 11.79
CA VAL A 138 6.46 -5.82 12.42
C VAL A 138 6.95 -5.58 13.84
N ASN A 139 7.91 -4.73 14.05
CA ASN A 139 8.47 -4.41 15.39
C ASN A 139 8.91 -2.95 15.51
N HIS A 140 8.95 -2.21 14.43
CA HIS A 140 9.16 -0.77 14.47
C HIS A 140 7.82 -0.04 14.54
N ASP A 141 7.80 1.24 14.35
CA ASP A 141 6.60 2.07 14.33
C ASP A 141 5.83 2.06 15.65
N SER A 142 6.56 1.81 16.72
CA SER A 142 6.04 2.04 18.06
C SER A 142 5.74 3.53 18.27
N VAL A 143 4.95 3.84 19.27
CA VAL A 143 4.66 5.24 19.67
C VAL A 143 5.94 6.05 19.90
N GLU A 144 7.01 5.41 20.38
CA GLU A 144 8.29 6.06 20.65
C GLU A 144 9.01 6.43 19.34
N ASP A 145 9.03 5.53 18.34
CA ASP A 145 9.67 5.78 17.05
C ASP A 145 8.95 6.90 16.29
N LEU A 146 7.62 6.91 16.30
CA LEU A 146 6.83 7.99 15.70
C LEU A 146 7.05 9.36 16.35
N ALA A 147 7.51 9.39 17.60
CA ALA A 147 7.80 10.62 18.34
C ALA A 147 9.22 11.16 18.11
N VAL A 148 10.13 10.37 17.52
CA VAL A 148 11.49 10.82 17.24
C VAL A 148 11.48 11.92 16.17
N PRO A 149 12.16 13.07 16.40
CA PRO A 149 12.26 14.14 15.40
C PRO A 149 12.93 13.68 14.10
N ASN A 150 12.47 14.20 12.97
CA ASN A 150 12.91 13.80 11.64
C ASN A 150 14.43 13.90 11.42
N ASP A 151 15.08 14.92 11.98
CA ASP A 151 16.53 15.13 11.86
C ASP A 151 17.35 14.04 12.55
N GLN A 152 16.83 13.48 13.62
CA GLN A 152 17.43 12.36 14.35
C GLN A 152 17.07 11.03 13.70
N ALA A 153 15.78 10.79 13.41
CA ALA A 153 15.29 9.56 12.85
C ALA A 153 15.93 9.23 11.49
N ARG A 154 16.06 10.23 10.60
CA ARG A 154 16.66 10.07 9.26
C ARG A 154 18.14 9.64 9.27
N ALA A 155 18.84 9.82 10.38
CA ALA A 155 20.23 9.38 10.49
C ALA A 155 20.36 7.86 10.61
N LYS A 156 19.31 7.17 11.07
CA LYS A 156 19.24 5.71 11.16
C LYS A 156 18.87 5.15 9.79
N LYS A 157 19.79 4.48 9.13
CA LYS A 157 19.50 3.72 7.91
C LYS A 157 18.95 2.35 8.25
N GLN A 158 17.90 1.96 7.54
CA GLN A 158 17.28 0.66 7.62
C GLN A 158 17.38 0.01 6.24
N ARG A 159 18.05 -1.13 6.19
CA ARG A 159 18.12 -2.00 5.02
C ARG A 159 17.57 -3.33 5.43
N GLU A 160 16.46 -3.67 4.83
CA GLU A 160 15.65 -4.77 5.28
C GLU A 160 15.29 -5.68 4.12
N VAL A 161 15.09 -6.94 4.44
CA VAL A 161 14.48 -7.92 3.54
C VAL A 161 13.24 -8.44 4.22
N GLU A 162 12.11 -8.23 3.58
CA GLU A 162 10.83 -8.75 4.04
C GLU A 162 10.40 -9.92 3.16
N ALA A 163 9.82 -10.94 3.80
CA ALA A 163 9.16 -12.05 3.12
C ALA A 163 7.76 -12.24 3.71
N LYS A 164 6.75 -12.38 2.83
CA LYS A 164 5.39 -12.72 3.23
C LYS A 164 4.94 -14.03 2.58
N LEU A 165 4.24 -14.84 3.35
CA LEU A 165 3.38 -15.89 2.84
C LEU A 165 1.94 -15.37 2.85
N ILE A 166 1.39 -15.16 1.68
CA ILE A 166 0.03 -14.67 1.48
C ILE A 166 -0.85 -15.88 1.17
N LEU A 167 -1.93 -16.04 1.92
CA LEU A 167 -2.97 -17.04 1.67
C LEU A 167 -4.28 -16.31 1.43
N SER A 168 -4.90 -16.54 0.29
CA SER A 168 -6.14 -15.85 -0.08
C SER A 168 -7.20 -16.83 -0.55
N SER A 169 -8.44 -16.60 -0.12
CA SER A 169 -9.60 -17.42 -0.41
C SER A 169 -10.78 -16.57 -0.85
N ASP A 170 -11.43 -16.96 -1.94
CA ASP A 170 -12.63 -16.31 -2.45
C ASP A 170 -13.84 -17.23 -2.33
N TYR A 171 -14.91 -16.75 -1.70
CA TYR A 171 -16.15 -17.50 -1.59
C TYR A 171 -17.39 -16.58 -1.66
N LYS A 172 -18.24 -16.80 -2.67
CA LYS A 172 -19.49 -16.06 -2.87
C LYS A 172 -19.32 -14.53 -2.81
N GLY A 173 -18.23 -14.03 -3.41
CA GLY A 173 -17.91 -12.61 -3.47
C GLY A 173 -17.25 -12.04 -2.21
N TRP A 174 -17.06 -12.86 -1.17
CA TRP A 174 -16.17 -12.55 -0.07
C TRP A 174 -14.75 -12.94 -0.43
N ASN A 175 -13.80 -12.12 -0.06
CA ASN A 175 -12.38 -12.44 -0.02
C ASN A 175 -11.92 -12.46 1.44
N LEU A 176 -11.17 -13.48 1.81
CA LEU A 176 -10.40 -13.57 3.05
C LEU A 176 -8.94 -13.74 2.65
N SER A 177 -8.09 -12.87 3.14
CA SER A 177 -6.64 -12.93 2.91
C SER A 177 -5.88 -12.85 4.22
N GLU A 178 -4.87 -13.67 4.36
CA GLU A 178 -4.00 -13.80 5.53
C GLU A 178 -2.55 -13.68 5.08
N ASN A 179 -1.80 -12.77 5.68
CA ASN A 179 -0.38 -12.56 5.40
C ASN A 179 0.43 -12.87 6.66
N PHE A 180 1.39 -13.78 6.54
CA PHE A 180 2.41 -14.04 7.55
C PHE A 180 3.68 -13.32 7.11
N ILE A 181 4.11 -12.37 7.92
CA ILE A 181 5.19 -11.44 7.60
C ILE A 181 6.42 -11.84 8.42
N SER A 182 7.57 -11.86 7.78
CA SER A 182 8.87 -12.00 8.42
C SER A 182 9.85 -11.01 7.81
N GLU A 183 10.51 -10.23 8.66
CA GLU A 183 11.40 -9.17 8.25
C GLU A 183 12.77 -9.34 8.91
N LYS A 184 13.80 -8.93 8.20
CA LYS A 184 15.18 -8.98 8.63
C LYS A 184 15.92 -7.72 8.26
N ASN A 185 16.22 -6.91 9.27
CA ASN A 185 17.20 -5.84 9.10
C ASN A 185 18.60 -6.44 8.92
N LEU A 186 19.30 -6.01 7.88
CA LEU A 186 20.62 -6.53 7.49
C LEU A 186 21.77 -6.09 8.41
N THR A 187 21.48 -5.30 9.43
CA THR A 187 22.46 -4.76 10.41
C THR A 187 22.53 -5.52 11.73
N ASN A 188 22.45 -6.82 11.76
CA ASN A 188 22.49 -7.68 12.95
C ASN A 188 21.26 -7.64 13.88
N ALA A 189 20.16 -7.03 13.49
CA ALA A 189 18.92 -7.12 14.23
C ALA A 189 18.37 -8.58 14.21
N PRO A 190 17.55 -9.00 15.18
CA PRO A 190 16.87 -10.28 15.13
C PRO A 190 15.87 -10.33 13.95
N TRP A 191 15.37 -11.52 13.63
CA TRP A 191 14.17 -11.64 12.80
C TRP A 191 12.97 -11.09 13.54
N GLU A 192 12.16 -10.34 12.83
CA GLU A 192 10.91 -9.74 13.29
C GLU A 192 9.74 -10.34 12.52
N PHE A 193 8.58 -10.40 13.16
CA PHE A 193 7.41 -11.05 12.62
C PHE A 193 6.19 -10.15 12.75
N GLY A 194 5.29 -10.30 11.79
CA GLY A 194 4.03 -9.60 11.77
C GLY A 194 2.94 -10.41 11.07
N TYR A 195 1.78 -9.83 11.02
CA TYR A 195 0.63 -10.39 10.32
C TYR A 195 -0.25 -9.29 9.75
N ALA A 196 -0.96 -9.62 8.68
CA ALA A 196 -2.10 -8.85 8.22
C ALA A 196 -3.22 -9.80 7.79
N VAL A 197 -4.46 -9.46 8.14
CA VAL A 197 -5.67 -10.24 7.79
C VAL A 197 -6.71 -9.29 7.26
N GLY A 198 -7.21 -9.55 6.06
CA GLY A 198 -8.23 -8.75 5.42
C GLY A 198 -9.47 -9.55 5.05
N VAL A 199 -10.64 -8.98 5.29
CA VAL A 199 -11.92 -9.51 4.81
C VAL A 199 -12.63 -8.44 4.02
N SER A 200 -13.06 -8.77 2.80
CA SER A 200 -13.73 -7.80 1.93
C SER A 200 -14.81 -8.42 1.05
N ARG A 201 -15.67 -7.55 0.52
CA ARG A 201 -16.73 -7.95 -0.41
C ARG A 201 -17.11 -6.81 -1.33
N TYR A 202 -17.44 -7.14 -2.59
CA TYR A 202 -18.13 -6.21 -3.46
C TYR A 202 -19.57 -5.96 -2.97
N LEU A 203 -20.06 -4.71 -3.10
CA LEU A 203 -21.43 -4.35 -2.69
C LEU A 203 -22.50 -4.95 -3.61
N ALA A 204 -22.13 -5.35 -4.82
CA ALA A 204 -22.94 -6.16 -5.71
C ALA A 204 -22.04 -7.11 -6.52
N LEU A 205 -22.54 -8.33 -6.77
CA LEU A 205 -21.83 -9.35 -7.57
C LEU A 205 -22.27 -9.38 -9.03
N ALA A 206 -23.43 -8.82 -9.33
CA ALA A 206 -23.98 -8.76 -10.68
C ALA A 206 -23.64 -7.41 -11.29
N ALA A 207 -23.08 -7.42 -12.49
CA ALA A 207 -22.84 -6.21 -13.26
C ALA A 207 -24.16 -5.55 -13.69
N SER A 208 -24.18 -4.23 -13.64
CA SER A 208 -25.28 -3.44 -14.17
C SER A 208 -25.36 -3.55 -15.70
N PRO A 209 -26.57 -3.52 -16.31
CA PRO A 209 -26.72 -3.60 -17.75
C PRO A 209 -26.02 -2.49 -18.55
N ARG A 210 -25.71 -1.39 -17.87
CA ARG A 210 -24.93 -0.26 -18.42
C ARG A 210 -23.84 0.13 -17.41
N ALA A 211 -22.63 0.30 -17.90
CA ALA A 211 -21.54 0.80 -17.08
C ALA A 211 -21.91 2.17 -16.51
N CYS A 212 -21.71 2.35 -15.21
CA CYS A 212 -21.91 3.62 -14.53
C CYS A 212 -20.84 3.79 -13.44
N SER A 213 -20.43 5.01 -13.16
CA SER A 213 -19.39 5.28 -12.16
C SER A 213 -19.85 4.94 -10.74
N PHE A 214 -21.10 5.12 -10.41
CA PHE A 214 -21.69 4.87 -9.08
C PHE A 214 -22.50 3.57 -9.00
N CYS A 215 -22.26 2.62 -9.89
CA CYS A 215 -22.86 1.30 -9.77
C CYS A 215 -22.31 0.55 -8.58
N ARG A 216 -23.14 -0.23 -7.89
CA ARG A 216 -22.77 -0.92 -6.63
C ARG A 216 -21.65 -1.93 -6.81
N GLU A 217 -21.54 -2.54 -7.97
CA GLU A 217 -20.47 -3.46 -8.34
C GLU A 217 -19.08 -2.79 -8.41
N ASN A 218 -19.04 -1.46 -8.52
CA ASN A 218 -17.78 -0.71 -8.51
C ASN A 218 -17.26 -0.45 -7.09
N PHE A 219 -18.05 -0.77 -6.08
CA PHE A 219 -17.65 -0.57 -4.69
C PHE A 219 -17.34 -1.90 -4.02
N ARG A 220 -16.23 -1.93 -3.31
CA ARG A 220 -15.80 -3.02 -2.43
C ARG A 220 -15.53 -2.46 -1.05
N SER A 221 -15.99 -3.12 -0.01
CA SER A 221 -15.75 -2.71 1.37
C SER A 221 -15.24 -3.88 2.18
N GLY A 222 -14.55 -3.59 3.27
CA GLY A 222 -14.00 -4.61 4.13
C GLY A 222 -13.40 -4.04 5.40
N VAL A 223 -12.62 -4.88 6.04
CA VAL A 223 -11.83 -4.53 7.22
C VAL A 223 -10.48 -5.24 7.16
N GLU A 224 -9.43 -4.55 7.59
CA GLU A 224 -8.10 -5.10 7.82
C GLU A 224 -7.79 -5.13 9.32
N PHE A 225 -7.03 -6.17 9.73
CA PHE A 225 -6.37 -6.26 11.02
C PHE A 225 -4.90 -6.56 10.76
N TYR A 226 -4.00 -5.78 11.35
CA TYR A 226 -2.58 -6.01 11.15
C TYR A 226 -1.74 -5.50 12.33
N GLY A 227 -0.52 -6.00 12.43
CA GLY A 227 0.41 -5.58 13.47
C GLY A 227 1.59 -6.52 13.63
N GLY A 228 2.47 -6.15 14.54
CA GLY A 228 3.67 -6.90 14.86
C GLY A 228 3.41 -8.09 15.79
N LEU A 229 4.25 -9.09 15.64
CA LEU A 229 4.36 -10.25 16.53
C LEU A 229 5.71 -10.27 17.26
N SER A 230 6.46 -9.16 17.20
CA SER A 230 7.77 -8.99 17.81
C SER A 230 8.85 -9.91 17.19
N THR A 231 9.92 -10.11 17.93
CA THR A 231 11.09 -10.82 17.45
C THR A 231 11.00 -12.31 17.71
N TRP A 232 11.88 -13.07 17.07
CA TRP A 232 12.08 -14.49 17.34
C TRP A 232 12.24 -14.84 18.84
N TYR A 233 12.84 -13.93 19.64
CA TYR A 233 13.09 -14.17 21.07
C TYR A 233 11.90 -13.85 21.98
N GLN A 234 10.97 -13.02 21.50
CA GLN A 234 9.83 -12.52 22.27
C GLN A 234 8.55 -12.56 21.43
N PHE A 235 8.35 -13.66 20.72
CA PHE A 235 7.21 -13.81 19.82
C PHE A 235 5.87 -13.62 20.55
N GLY A 236 5.04 -12.70 20.06
CA GLY A 236 3.72 -12.38 20.62
C GLY A 236 3.30 -10.93 20.37
N PHE A 237 2.13 -10.58 20.88
CA PHE A 237 1.53 -9.25 20.70
C PHE A 237 2.05 -8.18 21.68
N SER A 238 2.87 -8.58 22.64
CA SER A 238 3.34 -7.68 23.69
C SER A 238 4.40 -6.72 23.14
N GLY A 239 4.20 -5.41 23.34
CA GLY A 239 5.15 -4.38 22.92
C GLY A 239 5.07 -3.98 21.46
N THR A 240 4.18 -4.58 20.68
CA THR A 240 4.02 -4.30 19.24
C THR A 240 2.77 -3.45 18.95
N SER A 241 2.79 -2.75 17.83
CA SER A 241 1.63 -2.00 17.34
C SER A 241 0.59 -2.94 16.75
N GLN A 242 -0.70 -2.65 16.98
CA GLN A 242 -1.84 -3.42 16.49
C GLN A 242 -2.90 -2.46 15.96
N TYR A 243 -3.44 -2.76 14.78
CA TYR A 243 -4.36 -1.88 14.09
C TYR A 243 -5.58 -2.60 13.54
N MET A 244 -6.67 -1.84 13.37
CA MET A 244 -7.87 -2.26 12.64
C MET A 244 -8.33 -1.11 11.75
N GLY A 245 -8.59 -1.38 10.47
CA GLY A 245 -9.06 -0.40 9.49
C GLY A 245 -10.24 -0.90 8.68
N PRO A 246 -11.46 -0.35 8.85
CA PRO A 246 -12.52 -0.51 7.86
C PRO A 246 -12.19 0.31 6.62
N PHE A 247 -12.43 -0.24 5.44
CA PHE A 247 -12.11 0.46 4.18
C PHE A 247 -13.24 0.42 3.16
N LEU A 248 -13.14 1.35 2.23
CA LEU A 248 -13.98 1.43 1.04
C LEU A 248 -13.09 1.63 -0.19
N VAL A 249 -13.33 0.82 -1.21
CA VAL A 249 -12.72 0.94 -2.55
C VAL A 249 -13.79 1.33 -3.55
N TRP A 250 -13.46 2.22 -4.45
CA TRP A 250 -14.29 2.63 -5.57
C TRP A 250 -13.51 2.49 -6.88
N ASN A 251 -13.87 1.47 -7.65
CA ASN A 251 -13.30 1.18 -8.96
C ASN A 251 -14.10 1.90 -10.03
N LEU A 252 -13.47 2.87 -10.68
CA LEU A 252 -14.10 3.63 -11.76
C LEU A 252 -13.94 2.90 -13.12
N PRO A 253 -14.93 3.00 -14.02
CA PRO A 253 -14.87 2.32 -15.33
C PRO A 253 -13.69 2.76 -16.22
N ASN A 254 -13.08 3.89 -15.94
CA ASN A 254 -11.96 4.44 -16.71
C ASN A 254 -10.57 3.89 -16.28
N GLY A 255 -10.52 2.92 -15.39
CA GLY A 255 -9.26 2.36 -14.91
C GLY A 255 -8.69 3.05 -13.65
N THR A 256 -9.37 4.04 -13.07
CA THR A 256 -8.97 4.66 -11.80
C THR A 256 -9.56 3.89 -10.62
N THR A 257 -8.78 3.69 -9.57
CA THR A 257 -9.26 3.22 -8.26
C THR A 257 -9.05 4.30 -7.22
N LEU A 258 -10.03 4.47 -6.35
CA LEU A 258 -9.96 5.31 -5.17
C LEU A 258 -10.19 4.45 -3.94
N LYS A 259 -9.35 4.61 -2.92
CA LYS A 259 -9.45 3.87 -1.65
C LYS A 259 -9.41 4.83 -0.48
N ILE A 260 -10.12 4.48 0.59
CA ILE A 260 -10.03 5.18 1.88
C ILE A 260 -10.13 4.16 3.01
N GLU A 261 -9.30 4.36 4.03
CA GLU A 261 -9.28 3.55 5.25
C GLU A 261 -8.95 4.41 6.47
N PRO A 262 -9.91 4.71 7.32
CA PRO A 262 -9.63 5.12 8.69
C PRO A 262 -9.17 3.92 9.51
N THR A 263 -7.94 3.94 9.95
CA THR A 263 -7.31 2.88 10.74
C THR A 263 -7.19 3.32 12.21
N PHE A 264 -7.51 2.43 13.13
CA PHE A 264 -7.50 2.68 14.56
C PHE A 264 -6.46 1.82 15.25
N GLY A 265 -5.62 2.45 16.08
CA GLY A 265 -4.70 1.72 16.96
C GLY A 265 -5.46 1.01 18.08
N LEU A 266 -5.17 -0.28 18.25
CA LEU A 266 -5.86 -1.14 19.21
C LEU A 266 -5.18 -1.20 20.58
N ASN A 267 -3.96 -0.69 20.69
CA ASN A 267 -3.21 -0.68 21.94
C ASN A 267 -2.39 0.61 22.10
N GLN A 268 -1.71 0.73 23.23
CA GLN A 268 -0.92 1.91 23.55
C GLN A 268 0.39 2.06 22.75
N ASN A 269 0.83 1.02 22.03
CA ASN A 269 2.01 1.07 21.19
C ASN A 269 1.70 1.54 19.77
N SER A 270 0.42 1.60 19.41
CA SER A 270 -0.03 1.99 18.07
C SER A 270 -0.22 3.50 17.97
N ALA A 271 -0.14 4.07 16.76
CA ALA A 271 -0.69 5.39 16.51
C ALA A 271 -2.19 5.39 16.83
N ARG A 272 -2.72 6.52 17.34
CA ARG A 272 -4.14 6.60 17.69
C ARG A 272 -5.04 6.35 16.49
N THR A 273 -4.74 7.03 15.40
CA THR A 273 -5.52 6.93 14.15
C THR A 273 -4.60 7.23 12.97
N LEU A 274 -4.78 6.45 11.91
CA LEU A 274 -4.24 6.73 10.58
C LEU A 274 -5.42 6.90 9.65
N ILE A 275 -5.34 7.81 8.69
CA ILE A 275 -6.32 7.90 7.61
C ILE A 275 -5.54 7.68 6.32
N ARG A 276 -5.76 6.53 5.71
CA ARG A 276 -5.12 6.13 4.46
C ARG A 276 -6.00 6.47 3.28
N PHE A 277 -5.40 6.99 2.23
CA PHE A 277 -6.02 7.21 0.94
C PHE A 277 -5.23 6.47 -0.12
N GLY A 278 -5.90 6.00 -1.16
CA GLY A 278 -5.25 5.38 -2.31
C GLY A 278 -5.85 5.93 -3.61
N PHE A 279 -4.98 6.26 -4.53
CA PHE A 279 -5.31 6.71 -5.88
C PHE A 279 -4.47 5.89 -6.84
N SER A 280 -5.09 5.07 -7.68
CA SER A 280 -4.33 4.32 -8.67
C SER A 280 -4.94 4.43 -10.06
N TYR A 281 -4.09 4.20 -11.05
CA TYR A 281 -4.47 4.16 -12.44
C TYR A 281 -3.68 3.06 -13.17
N GLU A 282 -4.40 2.16 -13.79
CA GLU A 282 -3.85 1.09 -14.60
C GLU A 282 -3.63 1.53 -16.04
N ILE A 283 -2.44 1.32 -16.57
CA ILE A 283 -2.03 1.54 -17.95
C ILE A 283 -1.96 0.18 -18.66
N PRO A 284 -3.02 -0.21 -19.37
CA PRO A 284 -3.06 -1.51 -20.01
C PRO A 284 -2.06 -1.60 -21.17
N ARG A 285 -1.44 -2.78 -21.31
CA ARG A 285 -0.48 -3.07 -22.40
C ARG A 285 0.69 -2.07 -22.46
N PHE A 286 1.18 -1.66 -21.31
CA PHE A 286 2.28 -0.71 -21.17
C PHE A 286 3.54 -1.22 -21.91
N ASP A 287 3.80 -2.53 -21.91
CA ASP A 287 4.89 -3.16 -22.66
C ASP A 287 4.84 -2.83 -24.16
N ARG A 288 3.65 -2.72 -24.75
CA ARG A 288 3.47 -2.37 -26.15
C ARG A 288 3.66 -0.88 -26.42
N LEU A 289 3.31 -0.03 -25.45
CA LEU A 289 3.55 1.42 -25.54
C LEU A 289 5.05 1.70 -25.58
N ILE A 290 5.82 1.09 -24.66
CA ILE A 290 7.28 1.24 -24.63
C ILE A 290 7.91 0.77 -25.93
N ARG A 291 7.54 -0.41 -26.46
CA ARG A 291 8.09 -0.93 -27.72
C ARG A 291 7.85 -0.01 -28.94
N LYS A 292 6.80 0.82 -28.90
CA LYS A 292 6.56 1.81 -29.96
C LYS A 292 7.48 3.03 -29.85
N TRP A 293 7.94 3.39 -28.67
CA TRP A 293 8.82 4.54 -28.46
C TRP A 293 10.28 4.25 -28.84
N PHE A 294 10.67 2.97 -28.81
CA PHE A 294 12.03 2.52 -29.16
C PHE A 294 12.15 1.93 -30.58
N ARG A 295 11.09 2.02 -31.39
CA ARG A 295 11.10 1.75 -32.83
C ARG A 295 11.07 3.03 -33.65
#